data_046041ef8dec786c45da50f2aa7e0aed
#
_entry.id   046041ef8dec786c45da50f2aa7e0aed
#
_cell.length_a   1.000
_cell.length_b   1.000
_cell.length_c   1.000
_cell.angle_alpha   90.00
_cell.angle_beta   90.00
_cell.angle_gamma   90.00
#
_symmetry.space_group_name_H-M   'P 1'
#
loop_
_entity.id
_entity.type
_entity.pdbx_description
1 polymer ?
#
loop_
_entity_poly.entity_id
_entity_poly.type
_entity_poly.pdbx_seq_one_letter_code
_entity_poly.pdbx_strand_id
1 'polypeptide(L)'
;MTRPLQFIPFKSRADKGWAEAWELYEKSFPYNERWSEEAYDRAFGDPNFEADGIWRGGEFIGILFHWGADGYRYVEHLAVSPALRGQNMGTAALSAFCRKVGRVILEIDPPEDDISIRRRHFYERLGFVANPYQSLPPSFRKPFTPHRLVLMSYPGAITYEEARSFADFVREAVLRYSEHEAPALPKLP
;
A
#
# COMPACT_ATOMS: atom_id res chain seq x y z
N MET A 1 -27.32 8.43 -10.70
CA MET A 1 -26.44 8.74 -9.56
C MET A 1 -25.39 7.63 -9.42
N THR A 2 -24.13 7.95 -9.48
CA THR A 2 -23.04 6.98 -9.27
C THR A 2 -23.02 6.55 -7.80
N ARG A 3 -23.13 5.25 -7.54
CA ARG A 3 -23.04 4.72 -6.17
C ARG A 3 -21.66 5.01 -5.57
N PRO A 4 -21.57 5.40 -4.29
CA PRO A 4 -20.29 5.70 -3.64
C PRO A 4 -19.43 4.44 -3.53
N LEU A 5 -18.10 4.64 -3.51
CA LEU A 5 -17.15 3.60 -3.18
C LEU A 5 -17.22 3.28 -1.68
N GLN A 6 -17.13 2.00 -1.36
CA GLN A 6 -17.09 1.47 -0.01
C GLN A 6 -15.77 0.75 0.20
N PHE A 7 -15.15 0.97 1.34
CA PHE A 7 -13.96 0.26 1.80
C PHE A 7 -14.40 -0.69 2.91
N ILE A 8 -14.36 -1.98 2.65
CA ILE A 8 -14.84 -3.02 3.55
C ILE A 8 -13.66 -3.89 3.95
N PRO A 9 -13.24 -3.86 5.23
CA PRO A 9 -12.09 -4.61 5.68
C PRO A 9 -12.40 -6.11 5.72
N PHE A 10 -11.49 -6.90 5.17
CA PHE A 10 -11.44 -8.34 5.40
C PHE A 10 -10.88 -8.62 6.81
N LYS A 11 -11.48 -9.58 7.48
CA LYS A 11 -11.08 -10.05 8.82
C LYS A 11 -10.56 -11.48 8.80
N SER A 12 -10.81 -12.18 7.71
CA SER A 12 -10.35 -13.54 7.48
C SER A 12 -10.34 -13.87 5.99
N ARG A 13 -9.66 -14.94 5.63
CA ARG A 13 -9.68 -15.49 4.27
C ARG A 13 -11.04 -16.11 3.88
N ALA A 14 -11.93 -16.31 4.83
CA ALA A 14 -13.29 -16.81 4.57
C ALA A 14 -14.28 -15.68 4.19
N ASP A 15 -13.87 -14.43 4.30
CA ASP A 15 -14.74 -13.31 4.01
C ASP A 15 -15.08 -13.24 2.51
N LYS A 16 -16.32 -12.83 2.24
CA LYS A 16 -16.79 -12.66 0.86
C LYS A 16 -15.92 -11.68 0.10
N GLY A 17 -15.40 -12.13 -1.04
CA GLY A 17 -14.55 -11.34 -1.92
C GLY A 17 -13.05 -11.46 -1.64
N TRP A 18 -12.63 -12.17 -0.56
CA TRP A 18 -11.21 -12.40 -0.31
C TRP A 18 -10.52 -13.15 -1.45
N ALA A 19 -11.14 -14.20 -2.00
CA ALA A 19 -10.56 -14.96 -3.12
C ALA A 19 -10.29 -14.07 -4.35
N GLU A 20 -11.23 -13.17 -4.68
CA GLU A 20 -11.06 -12.18 -5.76
C GLU A 20 -9.97 -11.15 -5.43
N ALA A 21 -9.92 -10.71 -4.18
CA ALA A 21 -8.89 -9.79 -3.68
C ALA A 21 -7.50 -10.44 -3.74
N TRP A 22 -7.38 -11.69 -3.33
CA TRP A 22 -6.14 -12.46 -3.36
C TRP A 22 -5.63 -12.66 -4.80
N GLU A 23 -6.50 -13.07 -5.71
CA GLU A 23 -6.16 -13.24 -7.12
C GLU A 23 -5.66 -11.90 -7.74
N LEU A 24 -6.34 -10.79 -7.42
CA LEU A 24 -5.92 -9.46 -7.87
C LEU A 24 -4.56 -9.08 -7.27
N TYR A 25 -4.35 -9.35 -6.00
CA TYR A 25 -3.10 -9.09 -5.30
C TYR A 25 -1.93 -9.85 -5.94
N GLU A 26 -2.08 -11.15 -6.17
CA GLU A 26 -1.06 -11.97 -6.80
C GLU A 26 -0.70 -11.53 -8.22
N LYS A 27 -1.69 -11.07 -8.99
CA LYS A 27 -1.47 -10.57 -10.36
C LYS A 27 -0.91 -9.15 -10.42
N SER A 28 -1.08 -8.37 -9.37
CA SER A 28 -0.72 -6.94 -9.37
C SER A 28 0.66 -6.66 -8.81
N PHE A 29 1.20 -7.54 -7.95
CA PHE A 29 2.46 -7.33 -7.27
C PHE A 29 3.43 -8.49 -7.49
N PRO A 30 4.74 -8.22 -7.67
CA PRO A 30 5.77 -9.25 -7.78
C PRO A 30 5.82 -10.14 -6.53
N TYR A 31 6.27 -11.38 -6.68
CA TYR A 31 6.33 -12.35 -5.58
C TYR A 31 7.10 -11.84 -4.35
N ASN A 32 8.22 -11.18 -4.56
CA ASN A 32 9.06 -10.64 -3.49
C ASN A 32 8.47 -9.43 -2.75
N GLU A 33 7.44 -8.80 -3.33
CA GLU A 33 6.70 -7.67 -2.73
C GLU A 33 5.38 -8.11 -2.08
N ARG A 34 5.13 -9.40 -2.02
CA ARG A 34 3.90 -9.98 -1.46
C ARG A 34 4.14 -10.73 -0.17
N TRP A 35 3.21 -10.64 0.75
CA TRP A 35 3.14 -11.54 1.89
C TRP A 35 2.54 -12.88 1.48
N SER A 36 2.75 -13.91 2.32
CA SER A 36 2.03 -15.18 2.19
C SER A 36 0.61 -15.09 2.76
N GLU A 37 -0.26 -16.03 2.39
CA GLU A 37 -1.59 -16.11 2.99
C GLU A 37 -1.54 -16.30 4.51
N GLU A 38 -0.57 -17.07 5.02
CA GLU A 38 -0.37 -17.28 6.46
C GLU A 38 0.08 -15.98 7.16
N ALA A 39 0.79 -15.10 6.48
CA ALA A 39 1.14 -13.80 7.01
C ALA A 39 -0.12 -12.92 7.16
N TYR A 40 -1.04 -12.96 6.18
CA TYR A 40 -2.32 -12.28 6.29
C TYR A 40 -3.18 -12.82 7.43
N ASP A 41 -3.23 -14.14 7.64
CA ASP A 41 -3.95 -14.72 8.79
C ASP A 41 -3.47 -14.14 10.13
N ARG A 42 -2.18 -13.89 10.26
CA ARG A 42 -1.62 -13.23 11.46
C ARG A 42 -1.92 -11.74 11.49
N ALA A 43 -1.85 -11.07 10.33
CA ALA A 43 -2.03 -9.62 10.21
C ALA A 43 -3.48 -9.17 10.41
N PHE A 44 -4.48 -9.99 10.08
CA PHE A 44 -5.90 -9.67 10.33
C PHE A 44 -6.22 -9.37 11.80
N GLY A 45 -5.40 -9.86 12.73
CA GLY A 45 -5.52 -9.56 14.15
C GLY A 45 -4.77 -8.30 14.61
N ASP A 46 -3.98 -7.67 13.74
CA ASP A 46 -3.24 -6.46 14.10
C ASP A 46 -4.17 -5.24 14.06
N PRO A 47 -4.29 -4.48 15.16
CA PRO A 47 -5.19 -3.32 15.22
C PRO A 47 -4.79 -2.18 14.28
N ASN A 48 -3.55 -2.17 13.80
CA ASN A 48 -3.05 -1.15 12.90
C ASN A 48 -3.17 -1.53 11.42
N PHE A 49 -3.48 -2.79 11.11
CA PHE A 49 -3.58 -3.28 9.74
C PHE A 49 -5.03 -3.40 9.27
N GLU A 50 -5.31 -2.89 8.08
CA GLU A 50 -6.60 -3.06 7.41
C GLU A 50 -6.38 -3.51 5.96
N ALA A 51 -6.94 -4.67 5.61
CA ALA A 51 -6.99 -5.17 4.25
C ALA A 51 -8.37 -4.85 3.67
N ASP A 52 -8.52 -3.70 3.03
CA ASP A 52 -9.81 -3.29 2.47
C ASP A 52 -10.07 -3.84 1.08
N GLY A 53 -11.23 -4.47 0.90
CA GLY A 53 -11.85 -4.62 -0.41
C GLY A 53 -12.56 -3.31 -0.80
N ILE A 54 -12.33 -2.85 -2.03
CA ILE A 54 -13.02 -1.67 -2.59
C ILE A 54 -14.24 -2.14 -3.36
N TRP A 55 -15.41 -1.59 -3.04
CA TRP A 55 -16.69 -2.01 -3.59
C TRP A 55 -17.49 -0.81 -4.11
N ARG A 56 -18.32 -1.06 -5.14
CA ARG A 56 -19.27 -0.07 -5.65
C ARG A 56 -20.59 -0.77 -6.01
N GLY A 57 -21.62 -0.55 -5.20
CA GLY A 57 -22.94 -1.14 -5.45
C GLY A 57 -22.97 -2.66 -5.40
N GLY A 58 -22.09 -3.28 -4.62
CA GLY A 58 -21.96 -4.73 -4.48
C GLY A 58 -20.99 -5.37 -5.50
N GLU A 59 -20.44 -4.59 -6.42
CA GLU A 59 -19.39 -5.02 -7.35
C GLU A 59 -18.00 -4.83 -6.73
N PHE A 60 -17.12 -5.83 -6.85
CA PHE A 60 -15.73 -5.73 -6.42
C PHE A 60 -14.93 -4.88 -7.40
N ILE A 61 -14.29 -3.83 -6.89
CA ILE A 61 -13.52 -2.85 -7.67
C ILE A 61 -12.02 -3.10 -7.55
N GLY A 62 -11.56 -3.50 -6.38
CA GLY A 62 -10.14 -3.65 -6.12
C GLY A 62 -9.81 -3.81 -4.65
N ILE A 63 -8.55 -3.59 -4.32
CA ILE A 63 -8.00 -3.69 -2.97
C ILE A 63 -7.27 -2.42 -2.57
N LEU A 64 -7.30 -2.09 -1.28
CA LEU A 64 -6.47 -1.09 -0.64
C LEU A 64 -6.04 -1.61 0.72
N PHE A 65 -4.79 -2.09 0.82
CA PHE A 65 -4.23 -2.61 2.07
C PHE A 65 -3.36 -1.55 2.70
N HIS A 66 -3.61 -1.26 3.96
CA HIS A 66 -2.98 -0.12 4.60
C HIS A 66 -2.79 -0.31 6.10
N TRP A 67 -1.91 0.51 6.66
CA TRP A 67 -1.56 0.56 8.06
C TRP A 67 -1.95 1.87 8.70
N GLY A 68 -2.41 1.81 9.95
CA GLY A 68 -2.54 2.97 10.81
C GLY A 68 -1.23 3.23 11.52
N ALA A 69 -0.72 4.45 11.40
CA ALA A 69 0.41 4.94 12.16
C ALA A 69 0.04 6.26 12.83
N ASP A 70 0.90 6.75 13.71
CA ASP A 70 0.65 8.01 14.42
C ASP A 70 0.58 9.18 13.43
N GLY A 71 -0.62 9.72 13.26
CA GLY A 71 -0.89 10.88 12.43
C GLY A 71 -0.98 10.64 10.92
N TYR A 72 -0.85 9.41 10.41
CA TYR A 72 -1.01 9.09 8.98
C TYR A 72 -1.47 7.65 8.72
N ARG A 73 -1.84 7.36 7.47
CA ARG A 73 -2.01 6.00 6.95
C ARG A 73 -0.89 5.66 5.97
N TYR A 74 -0.30 4.49 6.12
CA TYR A 74 0.61 3.93 5.13
C TYR A 74 -0.16 3.03 4.19
N VAL A 75 -0.26 3.40 2.91
CA VAL A 75 -0.85 2.56 1.86
C VAL A 75 0.24 1.67 1.29
N GLU A 76 0.16 0.38 1.63
CA GLU A 76 1.13 -0.63 1.21
C GLU A 76 0.77 -1.21 -0.17
N HIS A 77 -0.50 -1.55 -0.38
CA HIS A 77 -0.97 -2.13 -1.63
C HIS A 77 -2.27 -1.48 -2.11
N LEU A 78 -2.28 -1.01 -3.34
CA LEU A 78 -3.46 -0.50 -4.03
C LEU A 78 -3.51 -1.13 -5.42
N ALA A 79 -4.58 -1.85 -5.72
CA ALA A 79 -4.83 -2.39 -7.05
C ALA A 79 -6.31 -2.32 -7.42
N VAL A 80 -6.58 -2.06 -8.68
CA VAL A 80 -7.93 -2.04 -9.26
C VAL A 80 -8.06 -3.17 -10.27
N SER A 81 -9.22 -3.80 -10.29
CA SER A 81 -9.55 -4.87 -11.22
C SER A 81 -9.17 -4.47 -12.67
N PRO A 82 -8.44 -5.33 -13.40
CA PRO A 82 -8.06 -5.05 -14.79
C PRO A 82 -9.25 -4.73 -15.71
N ALA A 83 -10.41 -5.32 -15.44
CA ALA A 83 -11.65 -5.08 -16.19
C ALA A 83 -12.16 -3.62 -16.05
N LEU A 84 -11.71 -2.88 -15.05
CA LEU A 84 -12.10 -1.50 -14.78
C LEU A 84 -11.00 -0.49 -15.11
N ARG A 85 -9.92 -0.92 -15.76
CA ARG A 85 -8.86 -0.02 -16.23
C ARG A 85 -9.40 1.02 -17.20
N GLY A 86 -8.85 2.22 -17.18
CA GLY A 86 -9.32 3.33 -18.02
C GLY A 86 -10.60 4.03 -17.52
N GLN A 87 -11.28 3.50 -16.49
CA GLN A 87 -12.48 4.08 -15.90
C GLN A 87 -12.20 5.00 -14.70
N ASN A 88 -10.97 5.40 -14.48
CA ASN A 88 -10.52 6.25 -13.36
C ASN A 88 -10.83 5.70 -11.95
N MET A 89 -11.03 4.37 -11.82
CA MET A 89 -11.38 3.78 -10.53
C MET A 89 -10.28 3.91 -9.49
N GLY A 90 -9.02 3.77 -9.89
CA GLY A 90 -7.88 3.99 -8.98
C GLY A 90 -7.83 5.43 -8.45
N THR A 91 -8.04 6.40 -9.34
CA THR A 91 -8.15 7.83 -8.96
C THR A 91 -9.28 8.06 -7.97
N ALA A 92 -10.47 7.54 -8.27
CA ALA A 92 -11.64 7.70 -7.42
C ALA A 92 -11.43 7.04 -6.03
N ALA A 93 -10.87 5.83 -6.00
CA ALA A 93 -10.62 5.10 -4.76
C ALA A 93 -9.60 5.81 -3.88
N LEU A 94 -8.41 6.14 -4.41
CA LEU A 94 -7.37 6.78 -3.62
C LEU A 94 -7.76 8.19 -3.18
N SER A 95 -8.42 8.96 -4.02
CA SER A 95 -8.95 10.28 -3.63
C SER A 95 -9.99 10.18 -2.51
N ALA A 96 -10.90 9.19 -2.57
CA ALA A 96 -11.88 8.99 -1.53
C ALA A 96 -11.22 8.57 -0.21
N PHE A 97 -10.22 7.70 -0.28
CA PHE A 97 -9.45 7.28 0.89
C PHE A 97 -8.67 8.45 1.51
N CYS A 98 -7.91 9.22 0.71
CA CYS A 98 -7.16 10.40 1.20
C CYS A 98 -8.07 11.41 1.90
N ARG A 99 -9.26 11.69 1.33
CA ARG A 99 -10.24 12.59 1.98
C ARG A 99 -10.75 12.04 3.32
N LYS A 100 -10.90 10.72 3.44
CA LYS A 100 -11.36 10.06 4.67
C LYS A 100 -10.31 10.12 5.78
N VAL A 101 -9.03 9.91 5.44
CA VAL A 101 -7.96 9.71 6.44
C VAL A 101 -7.06 10.92 6.65
N GLY A 102 -7.05 11.86 5.72
CA GLY A 102 -6.30 13.12 5.80
C GLY A 102 -4.85 13.02 5.35
N ARG A 103 -4.01 12.22 6.00
CA ARG A 103 -2.59 12.07 5.67
C ARG A 103 -2.27 10.65 5.24
N VAL A 104 -1.56 10.53 4.12
CA VAL A 104 -1.16 9.24 3.55
C VAL A 104 0.32 9.28 3.16
N ILE A 105 1.04 8.21 3.48
CA ILE A 105 2.38 7.92 2.95
C ILE A 105 2.27 6.63 2.14
N LEU A 106 3.00 6.55 1.04
CA LEU A 106 3.17 5.35 0.25
C LEU A 106 4.57 5.31 -0.39
N GLU A 107 4.93 4.16 -0.90
CA GLU A 107 6.21 3.92 -1.55
C GLU A 107 5.98 3.51 -3.00
N ILE A 108 6.82 4.01 -3.90
CA ILE A 108 6.80 3.66 -5.32
C ILE A 108 8.20 3.33 -5.82
N ASP A 109 8.26 2.55 -6.89
CA ASP A 109 9.52 2.35 -7.62
C ASP A 109 10.08 3.68 -8.10
N PRO A 110 11.41 3.83 -8.15
CA PRO A 110 12.04 4.97 -8.79
C PRO A 110 11.54 5.11 -10.24
N PRO A 111 11.34 6.35 -10.73
CA PRO A 111 10.80 6.59 -12.07
C PRO A 111 11.88 6.37 -13.16
N GLU A 112 12.27 5.13 -13.38
CA GLU A 112 13.36 4.71 -14.29
C GLU A 112 12.84 4.14 -15.62
N ASP A 113 11.57 3.79 -15.70
CA ASP A 113 10.90 3.29 -16.90
C ASP A 113 9.52 3.93 -17.12
N ASP A 114 8.89 3.67 -18.27
CA ASP A 114 7.60 4.26 -18.63
C ASP A 114 6.48 3.89 -17.65
N ILE A 115 6.54 2.73 -16.99
CA ILE A 115 5.52 2.28 -16.06
C ILE A 115 5.66 3.02 -14.72
N SER A 116 6.87 3.05 -14.17
CA SER A 116 7.18 3.74 -12.92
C SER A 116 6.99 5.26 -13.04
N ILE A 117 7.35 5.86 -14.19
CA ILE A 117 7.09 7.27 -14.49
C ILE A 117 5.59 7.56 -14.52
N ARG A 118 4.79 6.74 -15.22
CA ARG A 118 3.32 6.90 -15.26
C ARG A 118 2.69 6.71 -13.87
N ARG A 119 3.22 5.78 -13.06
CA ARG A 119 2.78 5.56 -11.69
C ARG A 119 3.04 6.79 -10.83
N ARG A 120 4.24 7.36 -10.91
CA ARG A 120 4.57 8.62 -10.21
C ARG A 120 3.62 9.75 -10.60
N HIS A 121 3.40 9.97 -11.90
CA HIS A 121 2.47 11.00 -12.38
C HIS A 121 1.03 10.76 -11.94
N PHE A 122 0.62 9.50 -11.80
CA PHE A 122 -0.70 9.16 -11.25
C PHE A 122 -0.85 9.70 -9.82
N TYR A 123 0.13 9.48 -8.95
CA TYR A 123 0.09 9.98 -7.58
C TYR A 123 0.22 11.51 -7.50
N GLU A 124 1.10 12.11 -8.30
CA GLU A 124 1.26 13.56 -8.36
C GLU A 124 -0.05 14.28 -8.74
N ARG A 125 -0.80 13.75 -9.72
CA ARG A 125 -2.12 14.29 -10.07
C ARG A 125 -3.16 14.20 -8.95
N LEU A 126 -2.96 13.33 -8.00
CA LEU A 126 -3.81 13.19 -6.81
C LEU A 126 -3.36 14.07 -5.65
N GLY A 127 -2.30 14.85 -5.83
CA GLY A 127 -1.76 15.77 -4.82
C GLY A 127 -0.69 15.16 -3.92
N PHE A 128 -0.16 13.99 -4.29
CA PHE A 128 1.02 13.45 -3.62
C PHE A 128 2.29 14.17 -4.05
N VAL A 129 3.23 14.26 -3.13
CA VAL A 129 4.56 14.85 -3.35
C VAL A 129 5.62 13.78 -3.16
N ALA A 130 6.55 13.67 -4.11
CA ALA A 130 7.73 12.84 -3.95
C ALA A 130 8.72 13.51 -2.98
N ASN A 131 9.14 12.77 -1.95
CA ASN A 131 10.07 13.28 -0.96
C ASN A 131 11.52 12.93 -1.35
N PRO A 132 12.53 13.71 -0.90
CA PRO A 132 13.93 13.46 -1.21
C PRO A 132 14.52 12.25 -0.45
N TYR A 133 13.74 11.62 0.42
CA TYR A 133 14.15 10.50 1.24
C TYR A 133 13.91 9.19 0.50
N GLN A 134 14.89 8.29 0.56
CA GLN A 134 14.79 6.96 -0.01
C GLN A 134 14.46 5.95 1.08
N SER A 135 13.59 5.01 0.76
CA SER A 135 13.35 3.82 1.56
C SER A 135 14.05 2.62 0.93
N LEU A 136 14.62 1.76 1.76
CA LEU A 136 15.34 0.55 1.34
C LEU A 136 14.82 -0.67 2.13
N PRO A 137 13.51 -0.96 2.11
CA PRO A 137 13.01 -2.15 2.75
C PRO A 137 13.58 -3.40 2.05
N PRO A 138 13.82 -4.48 2.80
CA PRO A 138 14.06 -5.77 2.18
C PRO A 138 12.76 -6.28 1.55
N SER A 139 12.91 -7.16 0.56
CA SER A 139 11.75 -7.91 0.04
C SER A 139 11.07 -8.71 1.16
N PHE A 140 9.76 -8.93 1.05
CA PHE A 140 9.01 -9.72 2.05
C PHE A 140 9.33 -11.21 2.00
N ARG A 141 9.84 -11.68 0.89
CA ARG A 141 10.14 -13.08 0.59
C ARG A 141 11.64 -13.31 0.39
N LYS A 142 12.07 -14.55 0.63
CA LYS A 142 13.43 -15.02 0.30
C LYS A 142 13.59 -15.24 -1.21
N PRO A 143 14.77 -15.00 -1.79
CA PRO A 143 15.94 -14.36 -1.19
C PRO A 143 15.72 -12.89 -0.95
N PHE A 144 16.26 -12.37 0.16
CA PHE A 144 16.06 -10.99 0.55
C PHE A 144 16.94 -10.06 -0.28
N THR A 145 16.29 -9.23 -1.07
CA THR A 145 16.96 -8.19 -1.87
C THR A 145 16.53 -6.82 -1.39
N PRO A 146 17.47 -5.87 -1.24
CA PRO A 146 17.11 -4.47 -0.99
C PRO A 146 16.26 -3.96 -2.14
N HIS A 147 15.17 -3.29 -1.82
CA HIS A 147 14.31 -2.64 -2.80
C HIS A 147 14.35 -1.13 -2.57
N ARG A 148 14.93 -0.39 -3.52
CA ARG A 148 14.96 1.07 -3.44
C ARG A 148 13.61 1.64 -3.84
N LEU A 149 13.00 2.40 -2.92
CA LEU A 149 11.71 3.02 -3.12
C LEU A 149 11.77 4.53 -2.87
N VAL A 150 10.89 5.27 -3.51
CA VAL A 150 10.66 6.70 -3.30
C VAL A 150 9.45 6.88 -2.41
N LEU A 151 9.61 7.64 -1.33
CA LEU A 151 8.49 8.02 -0.45
C LEU A 151 7.65 9.09 -1.12
N MET A 152 6.34 8.85 -1.22
CA MET A 152 5.37 9.86 -1.60
C MET A 152 4.40 10.13 -0.45
N SER A 153 4.01 11.37 -0.26
CA SER A 153 3.12 11.77 0.82
C SER A 153 2.02 12.73 0.37
N TYR A 154 0.88 12.63 1.05
CA TYR A 154 -0.31 13.47 0.86
C TYR A 154 -0.84 13.97 2.21
N PRO A 155 -1.31 15.20 2.32
CA PRO A 155 -1.09 16.32 1.41
C PRO A 155 0.28 16.98 1.68
N GLY A 156 1.10 17.13 0.66
CA GLY A 156 2.41 17.81 0.79
C GLY A 156 3.54 16.93 1.30
N ALA A 157 4.73 17.51 1.38
CA ALA A 157 5.96 16.82 1.77
C ALA A 157 6.01 16.52 3.28
N ILE A 158 6.79 15.52 3.65
CA ILE A 158 7.12 15.16 5.04
C ILE A 158 8.51 15.67 5.41
N THR A 159 8.76 15.82 6.71
CA THR A 159 10.08 16.15 7.25
C THR A 159 11.00 14.93 7.28
N TYR A 160 12.29 15.16 7.55
CA TYR A 160 13.25 14.08 7.76
C TYR A 160 12.88 13.20 8.97
N GLU A 161 12.44 13.83 10.05
CA GLU A 161 12.01 13.14 11.26
C GLU A 161 10.79 12.24 10.99
N GLU A 162 9.82 12.72 10.21
CA GLU A 162 8.67 11.93 9.80
C GLU A 162 9.08 10.76 8.90
N ALA A 163 10.03 10.96 7.98
CA ALA A 163 10.56 9.89 7.14
C ALA A 163 11.30 8.82 7.97
N ARG A 164 12.05 9.23 9.00
CA ARG A 164 12.69 8.30 9.94
C ARG A 164 11.65 7.50 10.72
N SER A 165 10.66 8.19 11.29
CA SER A 165 9.56 7.54 12.03
C SER A 165 8.82 6.54 11.16
N PHE A 166 8.61 6.88 9.88
CA PHE A 166 8.02 5.96 8.91
C PHE A 166 8.88 4.71 8.69
N ALA A 167 10.20 4.88 8.51
CA ALA A 167 11.12 3.75 8.33
C ALA A 167 11.15 2.83 9.58
N ASP A 168 11.12 3.42 10.77
CA ASP A 168 11.04 2.67 12.04
C ASP A 168 9.69 1.92 12.12
N PHE A 169 8.59 2.55 11.75
CA PHE A 169 7.28 1.92 11.71
C PHE A 169 7.24 0.73 10.74
N VAL A 170 7.76 0.89 9.52
CA VAL A 170 7.83 -0.22 8.54
C VAL A 170 8.63 -1.39 9.12
N ARG A 171 9.77 -1.12 9.73
CA ARG A 171 10.61 -2.15 10.35
C ARG A 171 9.90 -2.89 11.49
N GLU A 172 9.22 -2.16 12.36
CA GLU A 172 8.68 -2.72 13.60
C GLU A 172 7.27 -3.31 13.45
N ALA A 173 6.44 -2.73 12.60
CA ALA A 173 5.07 -3.15 12.40
C ALA A 173 4.89 -4.01 11.14
N VAL A 174 5.33 -3.51 9.99
CA VAL A 174 5.04 -4.14 8.69
C VAL A 174 5.92 -5.38 8.46
N LEU A 175 7.23 -5.25 8.63
CA LEU A 175 8.18 -6.34 8.35
C LEU A 175 8.07 -7.53 9.30
N ARG A 176 7.37 -7.42 10.43
CA ARG A 176 7.11 -8.57 11.32
C ARG A 176 6.30 -9.68 10.64
N TYR A 177 5.58 -9.36 9.58
CA TYR A 177 4.79 -10.31 8.79
C TYR A 177 5.52 -10.84 7.56
N SER A 178 6.72 -10.34 7.28
CA SER A 178 7.59 -10.88 6.23
C SER A 178 8.17 -12.25 6.62
N GLU A 179 8.86 -12.92 5.71
CA GLU A 179 9.59 -14.15 6.00
C GLU A 179 10.87 -13.92 6.82
N HIS A 180 11.12 -12.69 7.24
CA HIS A 180 12.23 -12.31 8.09
C HIS A 180 11.88 -12.34 9.57
N GLU A 181 12.81 -12.76 10.38
CA GLU A 181 12.98 -12.19 11.70
C GLU A 181 13.58 -10.80 11.47
N ALA A 182 12.92 -9.77 11.99
CA ALA A 182 13.17 -8.36 11.71
C ALA A 182 14.65 -8.03 11.35
N PRO A 183 14.98 -7.76 10.08
CA PRO A 183 16.34 -7.42 9.72
C PRO A 183 16.69 -6.04 10.25
N ALA A 184 17.96 -5.86 10.62
CA ALA A 184 18.49 -4.53 10.84
C ALA A 184 18.42 -3.76 9.51
N LEU A 185 17.39 -2.93 9.34
CA LEU A 185 17.35 -2.01 8.21
C LEU A 185 18.54 -1.05 8.33
N PRO A 186 19.22 -0.73 7.21
CA PRO A 186 20.21 0.33 7.22
C PRO A 186 19.51 1.62 7.70
N LYS A 187 20.16 2.31 8.64
CA LYS A 187 19.68 3.63 9.07
C LYS A 187 19.69 4.53 7.84
N LEU A 188 18.64 5.32 7.68
CA LEU A 188 18.64 6.38 6.67
C LEU A 188 19.88 7.26 6.89
N PRO A 189 20.63 7.57 5.81
CA PRO A 189 21.80 8.44 5.91
C PRO A 189 21.46 9.82 6.43
#